data_029251272c9b970459c80a7d3718e82f
#
_entry.id   029251272c9b970459c80a7d3718e82f
#
_cell.length_a   1.000
_cell.length_b   1.000
_cell.length_c   1.000
_cell.angle_alpha   90.00
_cell.angle_beta   90.00
_cell.angle_gamma   90.00
#
_symmetry.space_group_name_H-M   'P 1'
#
loop_
_entity.id
_entity.type
_entity.pdbx_description
1 polymer ?
#
loop_
_entity_poly.entity_id
_entity_poly.type
_entity_poly.pdbx_seq_one_letter_code
_entity_poly.pdbx_strand_id
1 'polypeptide(L)'
;LNRTDSAFVKGAVSGEDGSFVIDTSCNGGIIKVTSVGYKTICKDCTGENVGIIKMEEDSKMLGEVVVKSSRPVTAIKGNALVTTVANSQLSHAGTANDVLRQVPMVTGRDGNFEVFGKGTPLIYINGRVVQDKNELAQLNSQDIKNVEVITNPGAKYDASVKSVIRIRTKPSQGEGFGGTLRAQNGFRHYFSSMEQANLKYRKGGLESVSYTHLRAHETELH
;
A
#
# COMPACT_ATOMS: atom_id res chain seq x y z
N LEU A 1 5.99 38.58 16.77
CA LEU A 1 6.59 37.48 17.51
C LEU A 1 7.67 37.99 18.44
N ASN A 2 7.85 37.38 19.60
CA ASN A 2 8.96 37.66 20.50
C ASN A 2 10.27 37.08 19.93
N ARG A 3 11.38 37.83 20.05
CA ARG A 3 12.67 37.45 19.46
C ARG A 3 13.34 36.27 20.17
N THR A 4 13.06 36.07 21.45
CA THR A 4 13.73 35.08 22.29
C THR A 4 13.17 33.67 22.17
N ASP A 5 11.85 33.57 22.05
CA ASP A 5 11.13 32.29 22.07
C ASP A 5 10.16 32.11 20.87
N SER A 6 10.14 33.08 19.95
CA SER A 6 9.20 33.11 18.80
C SER A 6 7.73 33.00 19.21
N ALA A 7 7.40 33.29 20.45
CA ALA A 7 6.02 33.26 20.94
C ALA A 7 5.16 34.31 20.21
N PHE A 8 3.92 33.94 19.94
CA PHE A 8 2.96 34.85 19.33
C PHE A 8 2.53 35.92 20.33
N VAL A 9 2.72 37.19 19.99
CA VAL A 9 2.32 38.33 20.83
C VAL A 9 1.01 38.91 20.33
N LYS A 10 0.93 39.36 19.10
CA LYS A 10 -0.26 39.95 18.49
C LYS A 10 -0.20 39.85 16.97
N GLY A 11 -1.34 39.83 16.31
CA GLY A 11 -1.44 39.78 14.86
C GLY A 11 -2.50 40.76 14.34
N ALA A 12 -2.35 41.11 13.08
CA ALA A 12 -3.34 41.88 12.34
C ALA A 12 -3.47 41.32 10.93
N VAL A 13 -4.57 41.57 10.27
CA VAL A 13 -4.81 41.25 8.86
C VAL A 13 -4.71 42.54 8.07
N SER A 14 -4.07 42.48 6.91
CA SER A 14 -4.00 43.63 6.01
C SER A 14 -5.35 43.93 5.35
N GLY A 15 -5.64 45.19 5.13
CA GLY A 15 -6.78 45.65 4.34
C GLY A 15 -6.62 45.34 2.84
N GLU A 16 -7.64 45.71 2.05
CA GLU A 16 -7.65 45.51 0.60
C GLU A 16 -6.55 46.33 -0.12
N ASP A 17 -6.14 47.45 0.48
CA ASP A 17 -5.05 48.31 0.04
C ASP A 17 -3.66 47.84 0.49
N GLY A 18 -3.61 46.73 1.26
CA GLY A 18 -2.39 46.16 1.83
C GLY A 18 -1.91 46.88 3.10
N SER A 19 -2.62 47.88 3.61
CA SER A 19 -2.27 48.52 4.88
C SER A 19 -2.58 47.64 6.08
N PHE A 20 -1.74 47.71 7.11
CA PHE A 20 -1.99 47.01 8.37
C PHE A 20 -1.49 47.83 9.56
N VAL A 21 -2.14 47.66 10.68
CA VAL A 21 -1.76 48.28 11.97
C VAL A 21 -1.73 47.20 13.02
N ILE A 22 -0.62 47.12 13.76
CA ILE A 22 -0.48 46.25 14.92
C ILE A 22 -0.28 47.11 16.16
N ASP A 23 -1.30 47.20 16.99
CA ASP A 23 -1.26 47.94 18.25
C ASP A 23 -0.45 47.16 19.28
N THR A 24 0.85 47.35 19.26
CA THR A 24 1.82 46.73 20.19
C THR A 24 3.09 47.59 20.24
N SER A 25 3.76 47.58 21.42
CA SER A 25 5.08 48.20 21.51
C SER A 25 6.15 47.34 20.85
N CYS A 26 6.68 47.84 19.72
CA CYS A 26 7.76 47.16 18.97
C CYS A 26 9.14 47.43 19.58
N ASN A 27 9.45 46.81 20.71
CA ASN A 27 10.83 46.86 21.22
C ASN A 27 11.53 45.52 20.94
N GLY A 28 12.12 45.37 19.73
CA GLY A 28 12.95 44.22 19.38
C GLY A 28 12.20 42.90 19.03
N GLY A 29 10.94 43.02 18.61
CA GLY A 29 10.15 41.87 18.10
C GLY A 29 10.41 41.54 16.64
N ILE A 30 9.84 40.45 16.18
CA ILE A 30 9.86 40.03 14.77
C ILE A 30 8.46 40.07 14.21
N ILE A 31 8.26 40.72 13.08
CA ILE A 31 7.04 40.67 12.30
C ILE A 31 7.17 39.54 11.31
N LYS A 32 6.27 38.55 11.41
CA LYS A 32 6.13 37.45 10.47
C LYS A 32 4.93 37.73 9.57
N VAL A 33 5.16 37.86 8.27
CA VAL A 33 4.12 38.09 7.27
C VAL A 33 3.91 36.80 6.48
N THR A 34 2.66 36.37 6.40
CA THR A 34 2.26 35.16 5.67
C THR A 34 1.06 35.44 4.81
N SER A 35 1.04 34.98 3.59
CA SER A 35 -0.11 34.99 2.70
C SER A 35 -0.14 33.75 1.86
N VAL A 36 -1.31 33.32 1.44
CA VAL A 36 -1.45 32.14 0.55
C VAL A 36 -0.85 32.46 -0.80
N GLY A 37 0.04 31.60 -1.28
CA GLY A 37 0.75 31.77 -2.56
C GLY A 37 2.00 32.65 -2.49
N TYR A 38 2.41 33.09 -1.30
CA TYR A 38 3.61 33.91 -1.11
C TYR A 38 4.57 33.31 -0.09
N LYS A 39 5.87 33.56 -0.27
CA LYS A 39 6.90 33.14 0.69
C LYS A 39 6.72 33.90 1.99
N THR A 40 6.82 33.18 3.11
CA THR A 40 6.82 33.79 4.44
C THR A 40 8.02 34.71 4.61
N ILE A 41 7.78 35.96 5.03
CA ILE A 41 8.83 36.95 5.33
C ILE A 41 8.84 37.20 6.83
N CYS A 42 10.04 37.25 7.40
CA CYS A 42 10.29 37.70 8.77
C CYS A 42 11.13 38.97 8.72
N LYS A 43 10.68 40.04 9.39
CA LYS A 43 11.36 41.32 9.45
C LYS A 43 11.45 41.82 10.89
N ASP A 44 12.63 42.30 11.28
CA ASP A 44 12.82 42.89 12.61
C ASP A 44 11.99 44.17 12.76
N CYS A 45 11.34 44.31 13.91
CA CYS A 45 10.58 45.48 14.25
C CYS A 45 11.49 46.45 15.06
N THR A 46 11.95 47.53 14.39
CA THR A 46 12.88 48.49 14.98
C THR A 46 12.27 49.90 15.16
N GLY A 47 10.96 50.06 15.09
CA GLY A 47 10.32 51.35 15.23
C GLY A 47 8.80 51.30 14.98
N GLU A 48 8.14 52.44 15.09
CA GLU A 48 6.69 52.53 14.88
C GLU A 48 6.23 52.31 13.45
N ASN A 49 7.13 52.48 12.47
CA ASN A 49 6.81 52.30 11.07
C ASN A 49 7.74 51.25 10.43
N VAL A 50 7.17 50.16 9.97
CA VAL A 50 7.90 49.01 9.38
C VAL A 50 8.18 49.23 7.89
N GLY A 51 7.51 50.21 7.28
CA GLY A 51 7.61 50.50 5.84
C GLY A 51 6.93 49.41 5.00
N ILE A 52 7.22 49.45 3.70
CA ILE A 52 6.63 48.52 2.73
C ILE A 52 7.33 47.15 2.82
N ILE A 53 6.55 46.07 2.95
CA ILE A 53 7.02 44.70 2.89
C ILE A 53 6.55 44.08 1.56
N LYS A 54 7.48 43.83 0.64
CA LYS A 54 7.19 43.19 -0.65
C LYS A 54 7.30 41.68 -0.46
N MET A 55 6.23 40.94 -0.72
CA MET A 55 6.21 39.49 -0.70
C MET A 55 6.56 38.96 -2.10
N GLU A 56 7.36 37.86 -2.12
CA GLU A 56 7.64 37.11 -3.34
C GLU A 56 6.64 35.97 -3.48
N GLU A 57 6.17 35.72 -4.68
CA GLU A 57 5.33 34.60 -4.97
C GLU A 57 6.08 33.30 -4.64
N ASP A 58 5.43 32.40 -3.87
CA ASP A 58 5.92 31.05 -3.67
C ASP A 58 5.48 30.18 -4.83
N SER A 59 6.29 30.19 -5.89
CA SER A 59 6.10 29.34 -7.06
C SER A 59 6.40 27.86 -6.79
N LYS A 60 6.46 27.41 -5.53
CA LYS A 60 6.21 26.02 -5.23
C LYS A 60 4.79 25.71 -5.64
N MET A 61 4.62 25.46 -6.94
CA MET A 61 3.49 24.69 -7.43
C MET A 61 3.34 23.52 -6.44
N LEU A 62 2.21 23.48 -5.76
CA LEU A 62 1.74 22.25 -5.16
C LEU A 62 1.89 21.23 -6.28
N GLY A 63 2.90 20.38 -6.18
CA GLY A 63 3.14 19.37 -7.20
C GLY A 63 1.79 18.74 -7.43
N GLU A 64 1.33 18.77 -8.67
CA GLU A 64 0.09 18.13 -9.08
C GLU A 64 0.10 16.75 -8.42
N VAL A 65 -0.79 16.54 -7.47
CA VAL A 65 -1.03 15.22 -6.91
C VAL A 65 -1.68 14.45 -8.04
N VAL A 66 -0.85 13.96 -8.95
CA VAL A 66 -1.27 13.01 -9.97
C VAL A 66 -1.61 11.76 -9.20
N VAL A 67 -2.85 11.64 -8.80
CA VAL A 67 -3.44 10.38 -8.34
C VAL A 67 -3.40 9.47 -9.56
N LYS A 68 -2.26 8.80 -9.74
CA LYS A 68 -2.15 7.69 -10.67
C LYS A 68 -3.00 6.57 -10.10
N SER A 69 -4.29 6.59 -10.40
CA SER A 69 -5.15 5.43 -10.24
C SER A 69 -4.63 4.36 -11.18
N SER A 70 -3.73 3.52 -10.68
CA SER A 70 -3.22 2.39 -11.43
C SER A 70 -4.26 1.28 -11.38
N ARG A 71 -5.16 1.29 -12.37
CA ARG A 71 -6.07 0.16 -12.59
C ARG A 71 -5.22 -1.08 -12.89
N PRO A 72 -5.63 -2.27 -12.44
CA PRO A 72 -4.95 -3.49 -12.80
C PRO A 72 -4.97 -3.64 -14.33
N VAL A 73 -3.79 -3.74 -14.93
CA VAL A 73 -3.67 -3.95 -16.37
C VAL A 73 -3.71 -5.44 -16.63
N THR A 74 -4.74 -5.88 -17.35
CA THR A 74 -4.83 -7.25 -17.85
C THR A 74 -4.53 -7.25 -19.34
N ALA A 75 -3.55 -8.03 -19.76
CA ALA A 75 -3.11 -8.16 -21.15
C ALA A 75 -2.92 -9.63 -21.53
N ILE A 76 -3.19 -9.93 -22.78
CA ILE A 76 -2.92 -11.27 -23.33
C ILE A 76 -1.45 -11.33 -23.74
N LYS A 77 -0.71 -12.28 -23.21
CA LYS A 77 0.70 -12.58 -23.60
C LYS A 77 0.81 -14.04 -24.00
N GLY A 78 0.91 -14.28 -25.31
CA GLY A 78 0.89 -15.64 -25.85
C GLY A 78 -0.45 -16.34 -25.55
N ASN A 79 -0.40 -17.45 -24.83
CA ASN A 79 -1.57 -18.22 -24.40
C ASN A 79 -2.02 -17.90 -22.97
N ALA A 80 -1.47 -16.87 -22.34
CA ALA A 80 -1.74 -16.48 -20.97
C ALA A 80 -2.44 -15.11 -20.89
N LEU A 81 -3.43 -15.01 -20.06
CA LEU A 81 -4.02 -13.75 -19.60
C LEU A 81 -3.23 -13.29 -18.39
N VAL A 82 -2.46 -12.20 -18.52
CA VAL A 82 -1.57 -11.67 -17.48
C VAL A 82 -2.20 -10.45 -16.82
N THR A 83 -2.52 -10.56 -15.54
CA THR A 83 -3.02 -9.45 -14.73
C THR A 83 -1.87 -8.92 -13.85
N THR A 84 -1.55 -7.64 -14.01
CA THR A 84 -0.51 -6.97 -13.20
C THR A 84 -1.10 -6.57 -11.85
N VAL A 85 -0.49 -7.07 -10.77
CA VAL A 85 -0.87 -6.78 -9.39
C VAL A 85 0.00 -5.68 -8.80
N ALA A 86 1.30 -5.72 -9.11
CA ALA A 86 2.24 -4.71 -8.62
C ALA A 86 1.82 -3.30 -9.06
N ASN A 87 1.86 -2.34 -8.12
CA ASN A 87 1.51 -0.95 -8.35
C ASN A 87 0.06 -0.73 -8.86
N SER A 88 -0.85 -1.66 -8.58
CA SER A 88 -2.28 -1.56 -8.86
C SER A 88 -3.10 -1.64 -7.58
N GLN A 89 -4.39 -1.39 -7.66
CA GLN A 89 -5.31 -1.55 -6.52
C GLN A 89 -5.30 -2.98 -5.97
N LEU A 90 -5.03 -3.98 -6.81
CA LEU A 90 -4.92 -5.38 -6.39
C LEU A 90 -3.78 -5.63 -5.39
N SER A 91 -2.76 -4.79 -5.37
CA SER A 91 -1.69 -4.89 -4.37
C SER A 91 -2.15 -4.60 -2.93
N HIS A 92 -3.31 -4.00 -2.76
CA HIS A 92 -3.93 -3.70 -1.46
C HIS A 92 -5.11 -4.63 -1.13
N ALA A 93 -5.34 -5.65 -1.93
CA ALA A 93 -6.47 -6.57 -1.74
C ALA A 93 -6.38 -7.44 -0.47
N GLY A 94 -5.18 -7.61 0.09
CA GLY A 94 -4.92 -8.37 1.31
C GLY A 94 -4.11 -9.64 1.02
N THR A 95 -4.73 -10.70 0.53
CA THR A 95 -4.09 -11.99 0.27
C THR A 95 -4.13 -12.38 -1.21
N ALA A 96 -3.40 -13.44 -1.57
CA ALA A 96 -3.50 -14.00 -2.92
C ALA A 96 -4.92 -14.49 -3.24
N ASN A 97 -5.66 -14.99 -2.24
CA ASN A 97 -7.06 -15.35 -2.42
C ASN A 97 -7.91 -14.16 -2.89
N ASP A 98 -7.71 -12.99 -2.25
CA ASP A 98 -8.45 -11.79 -2.59
C ASP A 98 -8.06 -11.23 -3.96
N VAL A 99 -6.79 -11.37 -4.33
CA VAL A 99 -6.31 -11.04 -5.68
C VAL A 99 -6.95 -11.94 -6.72
N LEU A 100 -6.93 -13.28 -6.52
CA LEU A 100 -7.47 -14.24 -7.47
C LEU A 100 -8.97 -14.05 -7.73
N ARG A 101 -9.74 -13.61 -6.72
CA ARG A 101 -11.16 -13.28 -6.87
C ARG A 101 -11.43 -12.10 -7.81
N GLN A 102 -10.44 -11.26 -8.04
CA GLN A 102 -10.53 -10.07 -8.89
C GLN A 102 -9.83 -10.26 -10.24
N VAL A 103 -9.18 -11.41 -10.45
CA VAL A 103 -8.54 -11.75 -11.72
C VAL A 103 -9.61 -12.20 -12.72
N PRO A 104 -9.64 -11.65 -13.95
CA PRO A 104 -10.59 -12.09 -14.98
C PRO A 104 -10.49 -13.60 -15.26
N MET A 105 -11.62 -14.21 -15.55
CA MET A 105 -11.81 -15.64 -15.80
C MET A 105 -11.57 -16.57 -14.60
N VAL A 106 -11.27 -16.06 -13.42
CA VAL A 106 -11.13 -16.84 -12.19
C VAL A 106 -12.34 -16.61 -11.31
N THR A 107 -12.92 -17.67 -10.81
CA THR A 107 -14.05 -17.67 -9.86
C THR A 107 -13.71 -18.56 -8.67
N GLY A 108 -14.33 -18.32 -7.52
CA GLY A 108 -14.13 -19.15 -6.33
C GLY A 108 -13.73 -18.37 -5.10
N ARG A 109 -13.47 -19.10 -4.01
CA ARG A 109 -13.10 -18.55 -2.68
C ARG A 109 -12.23 -19.53 -1.91
N ASP A 110 -11.42 -19.00 -0.99
CA ASP A 110 -10.73 -19.73 0.07
C ASP A 110 -9.93 -20.94 -0.45
N GLY A 111 -9.14 -20.70 -1.48
CA GLY A 111 -8.29 -21.71 -2.11
C GLY A 111 -9.03 -22.65 -3.07
N ASN A 112 -10.35 -22.56 -3.18
CA ASN A 112 -11.14 -23.29 -4.17
C ASN A 112 -11.44 -22.38 -5.35
N PHE A 113 -10.55 -22.35 -6.33
CA PHE A 113 -10.68 -21.54 -7.53
C PHE A 113 -10.96 -22.40 -8.74
N GLU A 114 -11.71 -21.82 -9.67
CA GLU A 114 -12.01 -22.39 -10.97
C GLU A 114 -11.74 -21.36 -12.06
N VAL A 115 -11.26 -21.83 -13.19
CA VAL A 115 -11.14 -21.01 -14.40
C VAL A 115 -12.38 -21.24 -15.26
N PHE A 116 -13.01 -20.15 -15.66
CA PHE A 116 -14.27 -20.20 -16.42
C PHE A 116 -14.18 -21.11 -17.64
N GLY A 117 -15.08 -22.10 -17.71
CA GLY A 117 -15.14 -23.09 -18.77
C GLY A 117 -14.04 -24.15 -18.77
N LYS A 118 -13.13 -24.15 -17.77
CA LYS A 118 -11.99 -25.09 -17.69
C LYS A 118 -11.97 -25.88 -16.37
N GLY A 119 -12.75 -25.49 -15.37
CA GLY A 119 -12.79 -26.13 -14.06
C GLY A 119 -11.58 -25.76 -13.16
N THR A 120 -11.22 -26.67 -12.26
CA THR A 120 -10.19 -26.45 -11.25
C THR A 120 -8.79 -26.32 -11.90
N PRO A 121 -8.08 -25.20 -11.71
CA PRO A 121 -6.74 -25.00 -12.25
C PRO A 121 -5.66 -25.63 -11.39
N LEU A 122 -4.53 -25.95 -11.99
CA LEU A 122 -3.29 -26.19 -11.25
C LEU A 122 -2.64 -24.85 -10.92
N ILE A 123 -2.39 -24.58 -9.64
CA ILE A 123 -1.88 -23.28 -9.19
C ILE A 123 -0.39 -23.38 -8.87
N TYR A 124 0.38 -22.41 -9.36
CA TYR A 124 1.82 -22.29 -9.12
C TYR A 124 2.15 -20.97 -8.43
N ILE A 125 3.06 -21.00 -7.48
CA ILE A 125 3.72 -19.82 -6.91
C ILE A 125 5.21 -19.92 -7.26
N ASN A 126 5.72 -18.97 -8.05
CA ASN A 126 7.12 -18.93 -8.51
C ASN A 126 7.63 -20.25 -9.13
N GLY A 127 6.75 -20.95 -9.85
CA GLY A 127 7.10 -22.22 -10.51
C GLY A 127 6.93 -23.48 -9.64
N ARG A 128 6.61 -23.35 -8.35
CA ARG A 128 6.29 -24.46 -7.45
C ARG A 128 4.77 -24.66 -7.40
N VAL A 129 4.32 -25.89 -7.50
CA VAL A 129 2.89 -26.24 -7.35
C VAL A 129 2.44 -25.96 -5.90
N VAL A 130 1.29 -25.31 -5.78
CA VAL A 130 0.61 -25.11 -4.49
C VAL A 130 -0.03 -26.42 -4.06
N GLN A 131 0.43 -26.97 -2.96
CA GLN A 131 -0.08 -28.22 -2.41
C GLN A 131 -1.17 -27.95 -1.35
N ASP A 132 -0.98 -26.89 -0.55
CA ASP A 132 -1.94 -26.49 0.46
C ASP A 132 -2.62 -25.18 0.07
N LYS A 133 -3.95 -25.17 0.08
CA LYS A 133 -4.78 -24.00 -0.18
C LYS A 133 -4.50 -22.84 0.79
N ASN A 134 -4.01 -23.15 1.98
CA ASN A 134 -3.62 -22.14 2.97
C ASN A 134 -2.42 -21.30 2.51
N GLU A 135 -1.57 -21.78 1.59
CA GLU A 135 -0.46 -21.00 1.02
C GLU A 135 -0.96 -19.73 0.33
N LEU A 136 -2.13 -19.80 -0.33
CA LEU A 136 -2.75 -18.64 -0.98
C LEU A 136 -3.30 -17.63 0.03
N ALA A 137 -3.77 -18.09 1.19
CA ALA A 137 -4.22 -17.22 2.27
C ALA A 137 -3.05 -16.51 2.98
N GLN A 138 -1.86 -17.14 2.98
CA GLN A 138 -0.66 -16.60 3.63
C GLN A 138 0.14 -15.65 2.73
N LEU A 139 0.00 -15.78 1.40
CA LEU A 139 0.70 -14.91 0.46
C LEU A 139 0.06 -13.53 0.43
N ASN A 140 0.84 -12.50 0.81
CA ASN A 140 0.36 -11.12 0.80
C ASN A 140 0.24 -10.60 -0.63
N SER A 141 -0.84 -9.89 -0.94
CA SER A 141 -1.06 -9.25 -2.24
C SER A 141 0.05 -8.25 -2.62
N GLN A 142 0.66 -7.59 -1.66
CA GLN A 142 1.77 -6.65 -1.88
C GLN A 142 3.02 -7.33 -2.43
N ASP A 143 3.22 -8.61 -2.12
CA ASP A 143 4.36 -9.39 -2.61
C ASP A 143 4.12 -9.92 -4.04
N ILE A 144 2.89 -9.90 -4.53
CA ILE A 144 2.55 -10.40 -5.86
C ILE A 144 2.95 -9.37 -6.93
N LYS A 145 3.67 -9.83 -7.95
CA LYS A 145 4.01 -9.04 -9.13
C LYS A 145 2.90 -9.11 -10.18
N ASN A 146 2.55 -10.33 -10.58
CA ASN A 146 1.50 -10.60 -11.56
C ASN A 146 0.88 -11.99 -11.36
N VAL A 147 -0.31 -12.17 -11.92
CA VAL A 147 -1.01 -13.44 -12.01
C VAL A 147 -1.23 -13.75 -13.49
N GLU A 148 -0.85 -14.94 -13.90
CA GLU A 148 -1.02 -15.45 -15.27
C GLU A 148 -2.05 -16.57 -15.27
N VAL A 149 -3.12 -16.43 -16.03
CA VAL A 149 -4.16 -17.45 -16.23
C VAL A 149 -3.98 -18.07 -17.61
N ILE A 150 -3.71 -19.36 -17.66
CA ILE A 150 -3.48 -20.12 -18.89
C ILE A 150 -4.65 -21.07 -19.07
N THR A 151 -5.46 -20.83 -20.08
CA THR A 151 -6.67 -21.63 -20.38
C THR A 151 -6.37 -22.83 -21.30
N ASN A 152 -5.20 -22.82 -21.93
CA ASN A 152 -4.72 -23.90 -22.80
C ASN A 152 -3.23 -24.16 -22.48
N PRO A 153 -2.93 -24.97 -21.45
CA PRO A 153 -1.55 -25.15 -20.96
C PRO A 153 -0.61 -25.88 -21.93
N GLY A 154 -1.14 -26.55 -22.94
CA GLY A 154 -0.34 -27.26 -23.95
C GLY A 154 0.47 -28.44 -23.40
N ALA A 155 1.37 -28.98 -24.22
CA ALA A 155 2.14 -30.22 -23.95
C ALA A 155 3.15 -30.11 -22.78
N LYS A 156 3.32 -28.93 -22.21
CA LYS A 156 4.20 -28.73 -21.05
C LYS A 156 3.63 -29.27 -19.73
N TYR A 157 2.33 -29.49 -19.70
CA TYR A 157 1.60 -29.95 -18.52
C TYR A 157 0.95 -31.29 -18.81
N ASP A 158 0.59 -32.01 -17.76
CA ASP A 158 -0.14 -33.26 -17.87
C ASP A 158 -1.45 -33.05 -18.64
N ALA A 159 -1.86 -34.06 -19.42
CA ALA A 159 -3.08 -34.00 -20.24
C ALA A 159 -4.38 -33.81 -19.42
N SER A 160 -4.36 -34.14 -18.14
CA SER A 160 -5.46 -33.93 -17.20
C SER A 160 -5.63 -32.44 -16.80
N VAL A 161 -4.57 -31.61 -16.95
CA VAL A 161 -4.56 -30.22 -16.55
C VAL A 161 -5.21 -29.35 -17.63
N LYS A 162 -6.44 -28.89 -17.37
CA LYS A 162 -7.23 -28.08 -18.31
C LYS A 162 -6.91 -26.58 -18.24
N SER A 163 -6.37 -26.13 -17.12
CA SER A 163 -6.02 -24.72 -16.90
C SER A 163 -4.93 -24.59 -15.84
N VAL A 164 -4.16 -23.52 -15.90
CA VAL A 164 -3.07 -23.24 -14.97
C VAL A 164 -3.14 -21.78 -14.52
N ILE A 165 -2.95 -21.54 -13.23
CA ILE A 165 -2.73 -20.21 -12.68
C ILE A 165 -1.30 -20.11 -12.17
N ARG A 166 -0.54 -19.15 -12.66
CA ARG A 166 0.82 -18.87 -12.18
C ARG A 166 0.87 -17.54 -11.45
N ILE A 167 1.20 -17.57 -10.19
CA ILE A 167 1.42 -16.40 -9.35
C ILE A 167 2.92 -16.14 -9.31
N ARG A 168 3.33 -14.95 -9.75
CA ARG A 168 4.71 -14.50 -9.65
C ARG A 168 4.82 -13.43 -8.59
N THR A 169 5.71 -13.60 -7.63
CA THR A 169 5.99 -12.60 -6.62
C THR A 169 7.05 -11.62 -7.10
N LYS A 170 7.11 -10.47 -6.44
CA LYS A 170 8.22 -9.54 -6.60
C LYS A 170 9.51 -10.21 -6.11
N PRO A 171 10.65 -9.96 -6.77
CA PRO A 171 11.92 -10.41 -6.20
C PRO A 171 12.11 -9.73 -4.84
N SER A 172 12.43 -10.53 -3.83
CA SER A 172 12.75 -9.99 -2.51
C SER A 172 14.00 -9.13 -2.62
N GLN A 173 13.92 -7.87 -2.22
CA GLN A 173 15.06 -6.96 -2.22
C GLN A 173 15.71 -6.97 -0.82
N GLY A 174 17.04 -7.12 -0.79
CA GLY A 174 17.85 -7.05 0.42
C GLY A 174 18.08 -8.39 1.12
N GLU A 175 19.08 -8.38 2.00
CA GLU A 175 19.39 -9.45 2.94
C GLU A 175 18.76 -9.10 4.29
N GLY A 176 18.29 -10.08 5.04
CA GLY A 176 17.76 -9.86 6.36
C GLY A 176 16.71 -10.85 6.80
N PHE A 177 16.08 -10.52 7.89
CA PHE A 177 15.01 -11.25 8.53
C PHE A 177 13.71 -10.47 8.39
N GLY A 178 12.65 -11.14 7.99
CA GLY A 178 11.32 -10.55 7.88
C GLY A 178 10.25 -11.56 8.22
N GLY A 179 9.05 -11.09 8.53
CA GLY A 179 7.94 -11.98 8.81
C GLY A 179 6.62 -11.24 8.90
N THR A 180 5.54 -12.02 8.87
CA THR A 180 4.18 -11.54 9.09
C THR A 180 3.49 -12.39 10.13
N LEU A 181 2.80 -11.73 11.05
CA LEU A 181 1.91 -12.36 12.00
C LEU A 181 0.49 -11.97 11.65
N ARG A 182 -0.39 -12.93 11.57
CA ARG A 182 -1.82 -12.70 11.36
C ARG A 182 -2.60 -13.45 12.42
N ALA A 183 -3.48 -12.74 13.13
CA ALA A 183 -4.46 -13.33 14.03
C ALA A 183 -5.86 -13.02 13.51
N GLN A 184 -6.69 -14.02 13.39
CA GLN A 184 -8.08 -13.88 13.00
C GLN A 184 -8.97 -14.57 14.02
N ASN A 185 -9.78 -13.77 14.70
CA ASN A 185 -10.74 -14.25 15.69
C ASN A 185 -12.15 -14.11 15.11
N GLY A 186 -12.92 -15.15 15.22
CA GLY A 186 -14.31 -15.21 14.79
C GLY A 186 -15.21 -15.73 15.90
N PHE A 187 -16.38 -15.13 16.04
CA PHE A 187 -17.43 -15.61 16.92
C PHE A 187 -18.72 -15.75 16.11
N ARG A 188 -19.15 -16.96 15.90
CA ARG A 188 -20.43 -17.21 15.23
C ARG A 188 -21.38 -17.98 16.13
N HIS A 189 -21.05 -19.18 16.53
CA HIS A 189 -21.74 -20.02 17.50
C HIS A 189 -20.75 -20.50 18.57
N TYR A 190 -19.48 -20.62 18.15
CA TYR A 190 -18.33 -20.94 19.00
C TYR A 190 -17.20 -19.94 18.68
N PHE A 191 -16.36 -19.72 19.67
CA PHE A 191 -15.13 -18.95 19.47
C PHE A 191 -14.17 -19.74 18.59
N SER A 192 -13.71 -19.13 17.52
CA SER A 192 -12.66 -19.69 16.67
C SER A 192 -11.51 -18.70 16.56
N SER A 193 -10.30 -19.15 16.86
CA SER A 193 -9.08 -18.39 16.68
C SER A 193 -8.20 -19.07 15.66
N MET A 194 -7.65 -18.30 14.72
CA MET A 194 -6.64 -18.74 13.77
C MET A 194 -5.47 -17.80 13.85
N GLU A 195 -4.31 -18.34 14.14
CA GLU A 195 -3.06 -17.60 14.22
C GLU A 195 -2.10 -18.13 13.17
N GLN A 196 -1.49 -17.23 12.42
CA GLN A 196 -0.54 -17.56 11.36
C GLN A 196 0.74 -16.76 11.57
N ALA A 197 1.87 -17.44 11.53
CA ALA A 197 3.19 -16.84 11.55
C ALA A 197 3.96 -17.25 10.29
N ASN A 198 4.53 -16.26 9.62
CA ASN A 198 5.38 -16.47 8.45
C ASN A 198 6.71 -15.78 8.73
N LEU A 199 7.80 -16.54 8.70
CA LEU A 199 9.14 -16.06 8.92
C LEU A 199 9.98 -16.28 7.67
N LYS A 200 10.68 -15.24 7.23
CA LYS A 200 11.57 -15.27 6.06
C LYS A 200 12.97 -14.84 6.50
N TYR A 201 13.97 -15.59 6.12
CA TYR A 201 15.38 -15.24 6.30
C TYR A 201 16.10 -15.33 4.98
N ARG A 202 16.89 -14.31 4.64
CA ARG A 202 17.67 -14.27 3.41
C ARG A 202 19.08 -13.78 3.65
N LYS A 203 20.06 -14.54 3.16
CA LYS A 203 21.47 -14.17 3.19
C LYS A 203 22.20 -14.83 2.00
N GLY A 204 22.98 -14.04 1.24
CA GLY A 204 23.88 -14.55 0.22
C GLY A 204 23.20 -15.38 -0.87
N GLY A 205 21.94 -15.06 -1.27
CA GLY A 205 21.19 -15.84 -2.27
C GLY A 205 20.45 -17.05 -1.71
N LEU A 206 20.66 -17.42 -0.43
CA LEU A 206 19.86 -18.41 0.27
C LEU A 206 18.62 -17.76 0.86
N GLU A 207 17.44 -18.30 0.57
CA GLU A 207 16.17 -17.89 1.15
C GLU A 207 15.55 -19.08 1.90
N SER A 208 15.30 -18.89 3.19
CA SER A 208 14.57 -19.85 4.03
C SER A 208 13.23 -19.22 4.43
N VAL A 209 12.16 -19.96 4.23
CA VAL A 209 10.80 -19.53 4.56
C VAL A 209 10.17 -20.59 5.44
N SER A 210 9.67 -20.18 6.61
CA SER A 210 8.93 -21.04 7.53
C SER A 210 7.50 -20.54 7.68
N TYR A 211 6.54 -21.45 7.60
CA TYR A 211 5.12 -21.17 7.78
C TYR A 211 4.61 -21.98 8.96
N THR A 212 3.94 -21.31 9.88
CA THR A 212 3.26 -21.97 11.00
C THR A 212 1.84 -21.43 11.11
N HIS A 213 0.87 -22.32 11.28
CA HIS A 213 -0.50 -21.91 11.61
C HIS A 213 -1.03 -22.73 12.78
N LEU A 214 -1.72 -22.06 13.67
CA LEU A 214 -2.43 -22.66 14.79
C LEU A 214 -3.92 -22.36 14.62
N ARG A 215 -4.75 -23.38 14.79
CA ARG A 215 -6.21 -23.25 14.78
C ARG A 215 -6.75 -23.83 16.08
N ALA A 216 -7.32 -22.97 16.91
CA ALA A 216 -8.03 -23.40 18.10
C ALA A 216 -9.54 -23.46 17.81
N HIS A 217 -10.15 -24.56 18.16
CA HIS A 217 -11.59 -24.78 18.13
C HIS A 217 -12.00 -25.29 19.52
N GLU A 218 -12.86 -24.57 20.19
CA GLU A 218 -13.46 -25.13 21.42
C GLU A 218 -14.44 -26.20 21.00
N THR A 219 -14.13 -27.45 21.40
CA THR A 219 -15.07 -28.58 21.39
C THR A 219 -15.74 -28.62 22.75
N GLU A 220 -17.05 -28.40 22.79
CA GLU A 220 -17.80 -28.69 23.99
C GLU A 220 -17.70 -30.20 24.29
N LEU A 221 -17.19 -30.49 25.47
CA LEU A 221 -17.36 -31.84 26.09
C LEU A 221 -18.82 -31.94 26.55
N HIS A 222 -19.55 -32.82 25.94
CA HIS A 222 -20.83 -33.31 26.47
C HIS A 222 -20.59 -34.23 27.66
#